data_8487a187187a918281ceb08e815acf3e
#
_entry.id   8487a187187a918281ceb08e815acf3e
#
_cell.length_a   1.000
_cell.length_b   1.000
_cell.length_c   1.000
_cell.angle_alpha   90.00
_cell.angle_beta   90.00
_cell.angle_gamma   90.00
#
_symmetry.space_group_name_H-M   'P 1'
#
loop_
_entity.id
_entity.type
_entity.pdbx_description
1 polymer ?
#
loop_
_entity_poly.entity_id
_entity_poly.type
_entity_poly.pdbx_seq_one_letter_code
_entity_poly.pdbx_strand_id
1 'polypeptide(L)'
;MDCINGIVLQKGIFMKQELLAKMNAYLANQEIMYIKLHNMHWNLKGHGFFTLHSKLEEYYDQTADIIDEVAERILAKDALPIANLKEALEISKVKELPDKAINIDEAIRILTIDVEYWVNDSKEIVELADKEGDVVTADIFTGYVKEYEKTLWMLKAFAQN
;
A
#
# COMPACT_ATOMS: atom_id res chain seq x y z
N MET A 1 39.86 -14.60 -10.88
CA MET A 1 38.67 -13.93 -11.44
C MET A 1 37.36 -14.39 -10.79
N ASP A 2 37.34 -15.50 -10.09
CA ASP A 2 36.08 -16.12 -9.60
C ASP A 2 35.48 -15.53 -8.31
N CYS A 3 36.27 -14.88 -7.44
CA CYS A 3 35.75 -14.31 -6.18
C CYS A 3 34.87 -13.05 -6.41
N ILE A 4 35.17 -12.25 -7.42
CA ILE A 4 34.39 -11.03 -7.70
C ILE A 4 33.01 -11.38 -8.25
N ASN A 5 32.92 -12.39 -9.12
CA ASN A 5 31.66 -12.87 -9.68
C ASN A 5 30.73 -13.47 -8.61
N GLY A 6 31.31 -14.20 -7.62
CA GLY A 6 30.53 -14.76 -6.51
C GLY A 6 29.92 -13.68 -5.60
N ILE A 7 30.66 -12.63 -5.30
CA ILE A 7 30.19 -11.52 -4.45
C ILE A 7 29.09 -10.72 -5.18
N VAL A 8 29.22 -10.46 -6.47
CA VAL A 8 28.21 -9.75 -7.27
C VAL A 8 26.91 -10.56 -7.38
N LEU A 9 27.01 -11.87 -7.62
CA LEU A 9 25.85 -12.78 -7.65
C LEU A 9 25.13 -12.85 -6.30
N GLN A 10 25.85 -12.98 -5.20
CA GLN A 10 25.25 -13.00 -3.85
C GLN A 10 24.54 -11.68 -3.53
N LYS A 11 25.16 -10.55 -3.88
CA LYS A 11 24.55 -9.22 -3.68
C LYS A 11 23.28 -9.05 -4.52
N GLY A 12 23.25 -9.50 -5.77
CA GLY A 12 22.07 -9.44 -6.64
C GLY A 12 20.93 -10.33 -6.13
N ILE A 13 21.21 -11.53 -5.63
CA ILE A 13 20.21 -12.41 -5.03
C ILE A 13 19.63 -11.78 -3.75
N PHE A 14 20.47 -11.21 -2.89
CA PHE A 14 20.04 -10.56 -1.65
C PHE A 14 19.12 -9.35 -1.93
N MET A 15 19.47 -8.50 -2.89
CA MET A 15 18.66 -7.34 -3.29
C MET A 15 17.30 -7.77 -3.85
N LYS A 16 17.25 -8.78 -4.72
CA LYS A 16 15.99 -9.34 -5.23
C LYS A 16 15.10 -9.85 -4.10
N GLN A 17 15.67 -10.49 -3.09
CA GLN A 17 14.93 -10.94 -1.91
C GLN A 17 14.39 -9.79 -1.07
N GLU A 18 15.15 -8.72 -0.92
CA GLU A 18 14.74 -7.52 -0.17
C GLU A 18 13.55 -6.82 -0.84
N LEU A 19 13.59 -6.60 -2.15
CA LEU A 19 12.47 -6.01 -2.90
C LEU A 19 11.21 -6.89 -2.80
N LEU A 20 11.33 -8.20 -3.03
CA LEU A 20 10.19 -9.11 -2.96
C LEU A 20 9.58 -9.20 -1.56
N ALA A 21 10.40 -9.19 -0.51
CA ALA A 21 9.92 -9.15 0.87
C ALA A 21 9.16 -7.83 1.15
N LYS A 22 9.67 -6.69 0.65
CA LYS A 22 9.02 -5.39 0.79
C LYS A 22 7.70 -5.33 0.02
N MET A 23 7.64 -5.87 -1.20
CA MET A 23 6.40 -5.95 -1.99
C MET A 23 5.35 -6.85 -1.31
N ASN A 24 5.74 -7.99 -0.73
CA ASN A 24 4.84 -8.84 0.05
C ASN A 24 4.32 -8.15 1.32
N ALA A 25 5.16 -7.39 2.02
CA ALA A 25 4.71 -6.59 3.16
C ALA A 25 3.74 -5.48 2.74
N TYR A 26 3.98 -4.85 1.58
CA TYR A 26 3.06 -3.88 0.99
C TYR A 26 1.72 -4.53 0.63
N LEU A 27 1.73 -5.70 0.00
CA LEU A 27 0.53 -6.46 -0.35
C LEU A 27 -0.29 -6.79 0.91
N ALA A 28 0.36 -7.33 1.95
CA ALA A 28 -0.30 -7.61 3.24
C ALA A 28 -0.92 -6.36 3.87
N ASN A 29 -0.23 -5.22 3.80
CA ASN A 29 -0.76 -3.94 4.27
C ASN A 29 -1.99 -3.50 3.47
N GLN A 30 -2.01 -3.70 2.14
CA GLN A 30 -3.16 -3.37 1.29
C GLN A 30 -4.38 -4.25 1.59
N GLU A 31 -4.19 -5.55 1.86
CA GLU A 31 -5.27 -6.45 2.28
C GLU A 31 -5.95 -5.97 3.58
N ILE A 32 -5.16 -5.56 4.57
CA ILE A 32 -5.70 -5.02 5.82
C ILE A 32 -6.34 -3.63 5.61
N MET A 33 -5.76 -2.80 4.73
CA MET A 33 -6.34 -1.51 4.38
C MET A 33 -7.69 -1.65 3.67
N TYR A 34 -7.86 -2.65 2.82
CA TYR A 34 -9.12 -2.94 2.15
C TYR A 34 -10.26 -3.13 3.15
N ILE A 35 -10.05 -3.97 4.17
CA ILE A 35 -11.03 -4.17 5.24
C ILE A 35 -11.21 -2.91 6.09
N LYS A 36 -10.14 -2.18 6.38
CA LYS A 36 -10.19 -0.92 7.14
C LYS A 36 -11.02 0.15 6.43
N LEU A 37 -10.91 0.26 5.11
CA LEU A 37 -11.72 1.18 4.30
C LEU A 37 -13.20 0.79 4.33
N HIS A 38 -13.53 -0.50 4.23
CA HIS A 38 -14.91 -0.99 4.39
C HIS A 38 -15.47 -0.69 5.79
N ASN A 39 -14.66 -0.90 6.84
CA ASN A 39 -15.06 -0.56 8.20
C ASN A 39 -15.45 0.93 8.32
N MET A 40 -14.62 1.82 7.80
CA MET A 40 -14.92 3.25 7.77
C MET A 40 -16.18 3.55 6.93
N HIS A 41 -16.29 3.00 5.72
CA HIS A 41 -17.41 3.20 4.80
C HIS A 41 -18.75 2.81 5.43
N TRP A 42 -18.82 1.66 6.09
CA TRP A 42 -20.06 1.17 6.72
C TRP A 42 -20.40 1.90 8.02
N ASN A 43 -19.41 2.30 8.80
CA ASN A 43 -19.60 2.86 10.14
C ASN A 43 -19.55 4.39 10.18
N LEU A 44 -19.34 5.06 9.04
CA LEU A 44 -19.28 6.51 8.93
C LEU A 44 -20.56 7.18 9.38
N LYS A 45 -20.48 8.32 10.11
CA LYS A 45 -21.62 9.13 10.53
C LYS A 45 -21.27 10.61 10.55
N GLY A 46 -22.28 11.44 10.32
CA GLY A 46 -22.20 12.89 10.51
C GLY A 46 -22.35 13.70 9.24
N HIS A 47 -22.14 15.00 9.39
CA HIS A 47 -22.23 15.94 8.27
C HIS A 47 -21.09 15.68 7.28
N GLY A 48 -21.41 15.54 5.98
CA GLY A 48 -20.43 15.10 4.96
C GLY A 48 -20.47 13.60 4.67
N PHE A 49 -21.39 12.84 5.32
CA PHE A 49 -21.53 11.38 5.12
C PHE A 49 -21.55 10.98 3.64
N PHE A 50 -22.43 11.57 2.83
CA PHE A 50 -22.58 11.17 1.42
C PHE A 50 -21.29 11.35 0.62
N THR A 51 -20.57 12.44 0.87
CA THR A 51 -19.32 12.73 0.15
C THR A 51 -18.21 11.75 0.53
N LEU A 52 -17.97 11.55 1.82
CA LEU A 52 -16.88 10.68 2.27
C LEU A 52 -17.23 9.20 2.11
N HIS A 53 -18.50 8.82 2.28
CA HIS A 53 -18.98 7.45 2.05
C HIS A 53 -18.71 7.00 0.60
N SER A 54 -19.09 7.82 -0.41
CA SER A 54 -18.78 7.52 -1.81
C SER A 54 -17.28 7.51 -2.09
N LYS A 55 -16.51 8.39 -1.42
CA LYS A 55 -15.07 8.44 -1.63
C LYS A 55 -14.34 7.23 -1.02
N LEU A 56 -14.83 6.72 0.11
CA LEU A 56 -14.32 5.48 0.71
C LEU A 56 -14.57 4.27 -0.20
N GLU A 57 -15.71 4.25 -0.93
CA GLU A 57 -16.01 3.24 -1.95
C GLU A 57 -14.96 3.26 -3.07
N GLU A 58 -14.71 4.43 -3.66
CA GLU A 58 -13.66 4.58 -4.67
C GLU A 58 -12.28 4.11 -4.15
N TYR A 59 -11.96 4.36 -2.88
CA TYR A 59 -10.68 3.96 -2.31
C TYR A 59 -10.56 2.46 -2.09
N TYR A 60 -11.61 1.77 -1.62
CA TYR A 60 -11.49 0.32 -1.48
C TYR A 60 -11.52 -0.40 -2.83
N ASP A 61 -12.22 0.11 -3.84
CA ASP A 61 -12.16 -0.41 -5.21
C ASP A 61 -10.75 -0.27 -5.79
N GLN A 62 -10.13 0.91 -5.68
CA GLN A 62 -8.72 1.11 -6.06
C GLN A 62 -7.77 0.20 -5.29
N THR A 63 -8.02 -0.03 -3.99
CA THR A 63 -7.19 -0.93 -3.18
C THR A 63 -7.28 -2.37 -3.67
N ALA A 64 -8.46 -2.83 -4.12
CA ALA A 64 -8.61 -4.15 -4.72
C ALA A 64 -7.77 -4.30 -6.00
N ASP A 65 -7.79 -3.29 -6.89
CA ASP A 65 -6.98 -3.28 -8.11
C ASP A 65 -5.47 -3.30 -7.78
N ILE A 66 -5.03 -2.55 -6.77
CA ILE A 66 -3.63 -2.52 -6.32
C ILE A 66 -3.19 -3.88 -5.75
N ILE A 67 -4.05 -4.55 -4.98
CA ILE A 67 -3.79 -5.89 -4.44
C ILE A 67 -3.49 -6.86 -5.59
N ASP A 68 -4.34 -6.88 -6.61
CA ASP A 68 -4.18 -7.76 -7.77
C ASP A 68 -2.92 -7.42 -8.57
N GLU A 69 -2.70 -6.16 -8.92
CA GLU A 69 -1.54 -5.71 -9.68
C GLU A 69 -0.21 -6.03 -8.96
N VAL A 70 -0.13 -5.83 -7.65
CA VAL A 70 1.08 -6.12 -6.87
C VAL A 70 1.31 -7.63 -6.75
N ALA A 71 0.25 -8.43 -6.53
CA ALA A 71 0.35 -9.88 -6.48
C ALA A 71 0.82 -10.47 -7.82
N GLU A 72 0.23 -10.03 -8.94
CA GLU A 72 0.65 -10.44 -10.28
C GLU A 72 2.08 -9.99 -10.61
N ARG A 73 2.49 -8.79 -10.15
CA ARG A 73 3.88 -8.35 -10.32
C ARG A 73 4.87 -9.23 -9.56
N ILE A 74 4.54 -9.70 -8.36
CA ILE A 74 5.36 -10.66 -7.59
C ILE A 74 5.46 -11.98 -8.34
N LEU A 75 4.35 -12.49 -8.90
CA LEU A 75 4.34 -13.71 -9.74
C LEU A 75 5.21 -13.55 -10.99
N ALA A 76 5.15 -12.40 -11.66
CA ALA A 76 5.97 -12.10 -12.84
C ALA A 76 7.49 -12.02 -12.52
N LYS A 77 7.86 -11.96 -11.24
CA LYS A 77 9.24 -12.04 -10.74
C LYS A 77 9.62 -13.45 -10.26
N ASP A 78 8.85 -14.47 -10.60
CA ASP A 78 9.04 -15.88 -10.18
C ASP A 78 9.01 -16.07 -8.65
N ALA A 79 8.16 -15.30 -7.94
CA ALA A 79 7.96 -15.41 -6.50
C ALA A 79 6.48 -15.62 -6.15
N LEU A 80 6.20 -16.05 -4.94
CA LEU A 80 4.83 -16.25 -4.46
C LEU A 80 4.37 -15.02 -3.67
N PRO A 81 3.21 -14.43 -4.04
CA PRO A 81 2.59 -13.39 -3.23
C PRO A 81 1.96 -13.99 -1.98
N ILE A 82 1.89 -13.20 -0.91
CA ILE A 82 1.08 -13.52 0.25
C ILE A 82 -0.40 -13.59 -0.17
N ALA A 83 -1.11 -14.61 0.24
CA ALA A 83 -2.49 -14.86 -0.19
C ALA A 83 -3.36 -15.46 0.94
N ASN A 84 -3.05 -15.15 2.19
CA ASN A 84 -3.86 -15.55 3.33
C ASN A 84 -3.87 -14.47 4.42
N LEU A 85 -5.04 -14.19 4.96
CA LEU A 85 -5.25 -13.12 5.94
C LEU A 85 -4.49 -13.32 7.26
N LYS A 86 -4.27 -14.55 7.68
CA LYS A 86 -3.53 -14.83 8.93
C LYS A 86 -2.09 -14.32 8.81
N GLU A 87 -1.42 -14.65 7.74
CA GLU A 87 -0.05 -14.22 7.47
C GLU A 87 0.01 -12.71 7.20
N ALA A 88 -0.97 -12.17 6.47
CA ALA A 88 -1.10 -10.73 6.24
C ALA A 88 -1.17 -9.96 7.55
N LEU A 89 -1.99 -10.40 8.51
CA LEU A 89 -2.11 -9.78 9.84
C LEU A 89 -0.80 -9.86 10.66
N GLU A 90 -0.02 -10.92 10.50
CA GLU A 90 1.27 -11.09 11.21
C GLU A 90 2.34 -10.12 10.72
N ILE A 91 2.36 -9.79 9.42
CA ILE A 91 3.38 -8.90 8.83
C ILE A 91 2.89 -7.46 8.64
N SER A 92 1.59 -7.21 8.57
CA SER A 92 1.04 -5.89 8.31
C SER A 92 1.41 -4.87 9.40
N LYS A 93 1.80 -3.67 8.98
CA LYS A 93 1.96 -2.49 9.84
C LYS A 93 0.69 -1.66 9.91
N VAL A 94 -0.24 -1.84 8.99
CA VAL A 94 -1.57 -1.23 9.02
C VAL A 94 -2.41 -1.94 10.08
N LYS A 95 -3.10 -1.17 10.91
CA LYS A 95 -3.95 -1.71 11.97
C LYS A 95 -5.41 -1.58 11.59
N GLU A 96 -6.17 -2.64 11.87
CA GLU A 96 -7.62 -2.62 11.75
C GLU A 96 -8.26 -1.59 12.69
N LEU A 97 -9.50 -1.22 12.40
CA LEU A 97 -10.32 -0.38 13.25
C LEU A 97 -11.32 -1.23 14.03
N PRO A 98 -11.69 -0.82 15.25
CA PRO A 98 -12.77 -1.46 15.99
C PRO A 98 -14.13 -1.26 15.29
N ASP A 99 -15.05 -2.22 15.44
CA ASP A 99 -16.42 -2.16 14.91
C ASP A 99 -17.27 -1.15 15.69
N LYS A 100 -17.09 0.12 15.40
CA LYS A 100 -17.83 1.23 16.02
C LYS A 100 -18.07 2.36 15.03
N ALA A 101 -19.09 3.18 15.31
CA ALA A 101 -19.34 4.39 14.53
C ALA A 101 -18.12 5.32 14.56
N ILE A 102 -17.80 5.90 13.41
CA ILE A 102 -16.71 6.87 13.22
C ILE A 102 -17.27 8.17 12.62
N ASN A 103 -16.84 9.31 13.13
CA ASN A 103 -17.22 10.61 12.56
C ASN A 103 -16.26 11.01 11.42
N ILE A 104 -16.68 12.01 10.64
CA ILE A 104 -15.95 12.48 9.46
C ILE A 104 -14.53 12.93 9.80
N ASP A 105 -14.36 13.73 10.85
CA ASP A 105 -13.05 14.30 11.21
C ASP A 105 -12.05 13.20 11.64
N GLU A 106 -12.53 12.22 12.42
CA GLU A 106 -11.73 11.07 12.82
C GLU A 106 -11.35 10.21 11.61
N ALA A 107 -12.31 9.96 10.70
CA ALA A 107 -12.04 9.19 9.47
C ALA A 107 -11.02 9.90 8.57
N ILE A 108 -11.15 11.20 8.35
CA ILE A 108 -10.20 12.00 7.55
C ILE A 108 -8.81 11.99 8.19
N ARG A 109 -8.73 12.15 9.53
CA ARG A 109 -7.45 12.09 10.24
C ARG A 109 -6.74 10.73 10.06
N ILE A 110 -7.49 9.63 10.19
CA ILE A 110 -6.96 8.27 10.00
C ILE A 110 -6.50 8.08 8.55
N LEU A 111 -7.34 8.43 7.57
CA LEU A 111 -7.01 8.35 6.16
C LEU A 111 -5.76 9.15 5.80
N THR A 112 -5.61 10.35 6.35
CA THR A 112 -4.43 11.19 6.11
C THR A 112 -3.16 10.49 6.57
N ILE A 113 -3.17 9.88 7.76
CA ILE A 113 -2.03 9.12 8.30
C ILE A 113 -1.74 7.90 7.43
N ASP A 114 -2.77 7.15 7.03
CA ASP A 114 -2.60 5.95 6.21
C ASP A 114 -2.08 6.31 4.82
N VAL A 115 -2.56 7.38 4.20
CA VAL A 115 -2.09 7.82 2.88
C VAL A 115 -0.65 8.38 2.95
N GLU A 116 -0.27 9.10 4.01
CA GLU A 116 1.12 9.49 4.24
C GLU A 116 2.05 8.27 4.35
N TYR A 117 1.60 7.23 5.05
CA TYR A 117 2.32 5.95 5.09
C TYR A 117 2.49 5.34 3.69
N TRP A 118 1.42 5.30 2.88
CA TRP A 118 1.46 4.74 1.52
C TRP A 118 2.39 5.50 0.57
N VAL A 119 2.45 6.82 0.67
CA VAL A 119 3.42 7.63 -0.09
C VAL A 119 4.84 7.19 0.23
N ASN A 120 5.18 7.05 1.50
CA ASN A 120 6.53 6.68 1.93
C ASN A 120 6.86 5.22 1.59
N ASP A 121 5.94 4.30 1.86
CA ASP A 121 6.11 2.87 1.62
C ASP A 121 6.30 2.57 0.12
N SER A 122 5.54 3.25 -0.75
CA SER A 122 5.69 3.16 -2.20
C SER A 122 7.04 3.75 -2.67
N LYS A 123 7.49 4.87 -2.12
CA LYS A 123 8.82 5.45 -2.43
C LYS A 123 9.96 4.51 -2.07
N GLU A 124 9.88 3.82 -0.94
CA GLU A 124 10.88 2.81 -0.55
C GLU A 124 10.96 1.66 -1.57
N ILE A 125 9.81 1.23 -2.13
CA ILE A 125 9.79 0.19 -3.17
C ILE A 125 10.39 0.70 -4.48
N VAL A 126 10.10 1.95 -4.88
CA VAL A 126 10.74 2.58 -6.06
C VAL A 126 12.26 2.56 -5.90
N GLU A 127 12.78 3.00 -4.75
CA GLU A 127 14.23 3.00 -4.48
C GLU A 127 14.86 1.60 -4.53
N LEU A 128 14.17 0.57 -4.03
CA LEU A 128 14.65 -0.81 -4.08
C LEU A 128 14.63 -1.34 -5.51
N ALA A 129 13.56 -1.06 -6.27
CA ALA A 129 13.43 -1.46 -7.67
C ALA A 129 14.49 -0.79 -8.55
N ASP A 130 14.76 0.49 -8.36
CA ASP A 130 15.82 1.22 -9.08
C ASP A 130 17.22 0.62 -8.80
N LYS A 131 17.52 0.25 -7.55
CA LYS A 131 18.77 -0.41 -7.18
C LYS A 131 18.96 -1.77 -7.86
N GLU A 132 17.86 -2.48 -8.15
CA GLU A 132 17.86 -3.74 -8.90
C GLU A 132 17.85 -3.55 -10.42
N GLY A 133 17.57 -2.35 -10.92
CA GLY A 133 17.31 -2.10 -12.35
C GLY A 133 15.94 -2.61 -12.80
N ASP A 134 15.00 -2.81 -11.89
CA ASP A 134 13.62 -3.25 -12.17
C ASP A 134 12.73 -2.05 -12.51
N VAL A 135 12.88 -1.57 -13.73
CA VAL A 135 12.15 -0.39 -14.23
C VAL A 135 10.63 -0.56 -14.22
N VAL A 136 10.12 -1.79 -14.36
CA VAL A 136 8.68 -2.05 -14.39
C VAL A 136 8.09 -1.89 -12.98
N THR A 137 8.73 -2.49 -11.96
CA THR A 137 8.28 -2.29 -10.56
C THR A 137 8.42 -0.83 -10.15
N ALA A 138 9.52 -0.15 -10.52
CA ALA A 138 9.70 1.27 -10.24
C ALA A 138 8.60 2.13 -10.88
N ASP A 139 8.20 1.86 -12.11
CA ASP A 139 7.14 2.59 -12.82
C ASP A 139 5.77 2.41 -12.16
N ILE A 140 5.38 1.17 -11.85
CA ILE A 140 4.14 0.85 -11.14
C ILE A 140 4.04 1.63 -9.83
N PHE A 141 5.06 1.54 -8.97
CA PHE A 141 5.05 2.20 -7.67
C PHE A 141 5.22 3.72 -7.74
N THR A 142 5.86 4.24 -8.77
CA THR A 142 5.86 5.69 -9.08
C THR A 142 4.44 6.17 -9.41
N GLY A 143 3.65 5.37 -10.12
CA GLY A 143 2.22 5.61 -10.34
C GLY A 143 1.45 5.72 -9.03
N TYR A 144 1.66 4.79 -8.09
CA TYR A 144 1.02 4.82 -6.77
C TYR A 144 1.44 6.05 -5.95
N VAL A 145 2.71 6.42 -5.94
CA VAL A 145 3.19 7.64 -5.27
C VAL A 145 2.42 8.85 -5.78
N LYS A 146 2.29 9.01 -7.10
CA LYS A 146 1.56 10.13 -7.72
C LYS A 146 0.09 10.18 -7.27
N GLU A 147 -0.62 9.06 -7.28
CA GLU A 147 -2.02 9.02 -6.88
C GLU A 147 -2.21 9.24 -5.37
N TYR A 148 -1.35 8.70 -4.52
CA TYR A 148 -1.39 8.93 -3.08
C TYR A 148 -1.01 10.38 -2.70
N GLU A 149 -0.05 10.99 -3.36
CA GLU A 149 0.27 12.42 -3.14
C GLU A 149 -0.92 13.32 -3.49
N LYS A 150 -1.63 13.02 -4.59
CA LYS A 150 -2.86 13.71 -4.97
C LYS A 150 -3.98 13.49 -3.93
N THR A 151 -4.18 12.26 -3.49
CA THR A 151 -5.16 11.92 -2.45
C THR A 151 -4.85 12.65 -1.15
N LEU A 152 -3.59 12.68 -0.74
CA LEU A 152 -3.14 13.40 0.45
C LEU A 152 -3.42 14.89 0.37
N TRP A 153 -3.16 15.51 -0.79
CA TRP A 153 -3.53 16.90 -1.03
C TRP A 153 -5.04 17.14 -0.87
N MET A 154 -5.87 16.25 -1.45
CA MET A 154 -7.34 16.37 -1.34
C MET A 154 -7.84 16.20 0.09
N LEU A 155 -7.31 15.24 0.85
CA LEU A 155 -7.66 15.03 2.27
C LEU A 155 -7.28 16.24 3.12
N LYS A 156 -6.09 16.81 2.92
CA LYS A 156 -5.65 18.03 3.61
C LYS A 156 -6.52 19.25 3.27
N ALA A 157 -6.93 19.39 2.01
CA ALA A 157 -7.84 20.47 1.60
C ALA A 157 -9.24 20.30 2.21
N PHE A 158 -9.74 19.06 2.29
CA PHE A 158 -11.04 18.77 2.92
C PHE A 158 -11.05 19.02 4.42
N ALA A 159 -9.94 18.81 5.11
CA ALA A 159 -9.81 19.02 6.56
C ALA A 159 -9.70 20.50 6.98
N GLN A 160 -9.52 21.43 6.04
CA GLN A 160 -9.39 22.88 6.31
C GLN A 160 -10.76 23.59 6.33
N ASN A 161 -11.61 23.26 7.31
CA ASN A 161 -12.87 23.99 7.55
C ASN A 161 -12.79 24.83 8.80
#